data_c71cba500b81a8514da1a8930fc67b79
#
_entry.id   c71cba500b81a8514da1a8930fc67b79
#
_cell.length_a   1.000
_cell.length_b   1.000
_cell.length_c   1.000
_cell.angle_alpha   90.00
_cell.angle_beta   90.00
_cell.angle_gamma   90.00
#
_symmetry.space_group_name_H-M   'P 1'
#
loop_
_entity.id
_entity.type
_entity.pdbx_description
1 polymer ?
#
loop_
_entity_poly.entity_id
_entity_poly.type
_entity_poly.pdbx_seq_one_letter_code
_entity_poly.pdbx_strand_id
1 'polypeptide(L)'
;MEEVKISTAGDSALLIEFGQEISTEINARITAFVHLLKAQRIEGVQDMIPAFTSLLINYDPRMVNYKTLTKRLQKLLKLDVNEEASASRVFEIPVCYGGEYGPDIENIAKNAGLTEEEVIKIHSSKDYLIYMLGFLPGFSYLGGLDERIHTPRLANPRIRIPAGSVGIGGSQTGIYPLDSPGGWQLLGLTPVKTYDPERENPILFEAGDYIRFVPVSEEEYLKIKEQVENGTYECIIHTKEV
;
A
#
# COMPACT_ATOMS: atom_id res chain seq x y z
N MET A 1 2.71 1.94 25.78
CA MET A 1 2.36 2.56 24.47
C MET A 1 3.20 3.79 24.30
N GLU A 2 3.89 3.95 23.17
CA GLU A 2 4.62 5.20 22.90
C GLU A 2 3.67 6.39 22.87
N GLU A 3 4.14 7.53 23.39
CA GLU A 3 3.37 8.76 23.46
C GLU A 3 3.18 9.35 22.06
N VAL A 4 1.93 9.57 21.63
CA VAL A 4 1.63 10.16 20.33
C VAL A 4 2.08 11.62 20.33
N LYS A 5 2.94 11.98 19.36
CA LYS A 5 3.48 13.32 19.24
C LYS A 5 2.81 14.05 18.07
N ILE A 6 2.42 15.33 18.32
CA ILE A 6 1.89 16.22 17.28
C ILE A 6 2.89 17.36 17.08
N SER A 7 3.31 17.56 15.83
CA SER A 7 4.24 18.62 15.42
C SER A 7 3.72 19.38 14.21
N THR A 8 4.28 20.57 13.96
CA THR A 8 3.98 21.34 12.75
C THR A 8 4.73 20.76 11.56
N ALA A 9 4.09 20.75 10.39
CA ALA A 9 4.69 20.39 9.12
C ALA A 9 4.45 21.55 8.11
N GLY A 10 5.30 22.57 8.17
CA GLY A 10 5.06 23.84 7.48
C GLY A 10 4.01 24.70 8.18
N ASP A 11 3.30 25.53 7.43
CA ASP A 11 2.34 26.53 7.91
C ASP A 11 0.87 26.11 7.76
N SER A 12 0.61 25.07 6.96
CA SER A 12 -0.74 24.57 6.65
C SER A 12 -0.89 23.05 6.84
N ALA A 13 0.06 22.41 7.53
CA ALA A 13 -0.03 20.99 7.87
C ALA A 13 0.48 20.71 9.29
N LEU A 14 0.05 19.57 9.84
CA LEU A 14 0.58 19.00 11.07
C LEU A 14 0.84 17.50 10.88
N LEU A 15 1.84 16.99 11.61
CA LEU A 15 2.21 15.59 11.62
C LEU A 15 1.88 14.98 12.97
N ILE A 16 1.21 13.84 12.96
CA ILE A 16 0.95 13.01 14.14
C ILE A 16 1.81 11.76 14.01
N GLU A 17 2.73 11.56 14.95
CA GLU A 17 3.60 10.38 15.02
C GLU A 17 3.03 9.42 16.07
N PHE A 18 2.74 8.17 15.65
CA PHE A 18 2.13 7.13 16.49
C PHE A 18 3.16 6.15 17.08
N GLY A 19 4.38 6.18 16.58
CA GLY A 19 5.51 5.35 16.99
C GLY A 19 6.67 5.49 16.01
N GLN A 20 7.75 4.71 16.24
CA GLN A 20 8.96 4.72 15.42
C GLN A 20 9.17 3.43 14.63
N GLU A 21 8.48 2.36 14.99
CA GLU A 21 8.60 1.05 14.34
C GLU A 21 7.38 0.75 13.47
N ILE A 22 7.64 0.14 12.31
CA ILE A 22 6.56 -0.31 11.42
C ILE A 22 5.91 -1.53 12.06
N SER A 23 4.65 -1.38 12.51
CA SER A 23 3.86 -2.48 13.08
C SER A 23 2.41 -2.42 12.62
N THR A 24 1.76 -3.57 12.61
CA THR A 24 0.33 -3.70 12.30
C THR A 24 -0.54 -2.96 13.31
N GLU A 25 -0.13 -2.93 14.58
CA GLU A 25 -0.83 -2.21 15.65
C GLU A 25 -0.81 -0.70 15.45
N ILE A 26 0.37 -0.14 15.08
CA ILE A 26 0.48 1.30 14.77
C ILE A 26 -0.36 1.62 13.54
N ASN A 27 -0.32 0.79 12.50
CA ASN A 27 -1.14 1.00 11.31
C ASN A 27 -2.64 0.94 11.63
N ALA A 28 -3.11 -0.04 12.40
CA ALA A 28 -4.50 -0.14 12.82
C ALA A 28 -4.95 1.11 13.58
N ARG A 29 -4.13 1.64 14.51
CA ARG A 29 -4.40 2.90 15.22
C ARG A 29 -4.50 4.10 14.28
N ILE A 30 -3.60 4.20 13.29
CA ILE A 30 -3.64 5.28 12.29
C ILE A 30 -4.92 5.17 11.48
N THR A 31 -5.26 3.97 10.97
CA THR A 31 -6.46 3.73 10.16
C THR A 31 -7.74 4.05 10.94
N ALA A 32 -7.85 3.55 12.17
CA ALA A 32 -8.99 3.85 13.04
C ALA A 32 -9.12 5.35 13.32
N PHE A 33 -8.00 6.04 13.54
CA PHE A 33 -8.00 7.49 13.76
C PHE A 33 -8.40 8.27 12.50
N VAL A 34 -7.95 7.85 11.32
CA VAL A 34 -8.39 8.44 10.02
C VAL A 34 -9.90 8.28 9.85
N HIS A 35 -10.46 7.11 10.13
CA HIS A 35 -11.90 6.87 10.07
C HIS A 35 -12.66 7.77 11.05
N LEU A 36 -12.18 7.89 12.29
CA LEU A 36 -12.76 8.80 13.27
C LEU A 36 -12.75 10.25 12.78
N LEU A 37 -11.63 10.71 12.22
CA LEU A 37 -11.51 12.08 11.71
C LEU A 37 -12.44 12.34 10.52
N LYS A 38 -12.57 11.37 9.59
CA LYS A 38 -13.53 11.44 8.46
C LYS A 38 -14.96 11.59 8.99
N ALA A 39 -15.34 10.79 9.99
CA ALA A 39 -16.67 10.87 10.62
C ALA A 39 -16.91 12.21 11.31
N GLN A 40 -15.89 12.81 11.94
CA GLN A 40 -15.98 14.09 12.64
C GLN A 40 -16.10 15.31 11.74
N ARG A 41 -15.77 15.19 10.45
CA ARG A 41 -15.82 16.29 9.45
C ARG A 41 -15.29 17.61 10.00
N ILE A 42 -14.04 17.60 10.47
CA ILE A 42 -13.44 18.79 11.12
C ILE A 42 -13.32 19.90 10.09
N GLU A 43 -14.00 21.02 10.33
CA GLU A 43 -13.93 22.19 9.47
C GLU A 43 -12.48 22.68 9.33
N GLY A 44 -12.06 22.96 8.09
CA GLY A 44 -10.70 23.39 7.76
C GLY A 44 -9.72 22.25 7.50
N VAL A 45 -10.00 20.99 7.88
CA VAL A 45 -9.19 19.86 7.46
C VAL A 45 -9.46 19.56 5.97
N GLN A 46 -8.41 19.54 5.15
CA GLN A 46 -8.48 19.38 3.72
C GLN A 46 -8.13 17.98 3.28
N ASP A 47 -7.07 17.39 3.87
CA ASP A 47 -6.58 16.08 3.51
C ASP A 47 -5.91 15.38 4.69
N MET A 48 -5.86 14.04 4.62
CA MET A 48 -5.26 13.16 5.62
C MET A 48 -4.44 12.11 4.90
N ILE A 49 -3.13 12.14 5.10
CA ILE A 49 -2.17 11.29 4.40
C ILE A 49 -1.51 10.36 5.43
N PRO A 50 -2.00 9.12 5.57
CA PRO A 50 -1.37 8.12 6.42
C PRO A 50 -0.03 7.66 5.85
N ALA A 51 0.92 7.34 6.74
CA ALA A 51 2.19 6.71 6.45
C ALA A 51 2.39 5.51 7.39
N PHE A 52 3.55 4.86 7.35
CA PHE A 52 3.80 3.65 8.17
C PHE A 52 3.60 3.87 9.68
N THR A 53 4.04 5.03 10.19
CA THR A 53 4.04 5.33 11.63
C THR A 53 3.43 6.69 11.96
N SER A 54 2.92 7.41 10.97
CA SER A 54 2.46 8.78 11.14
C SER A 54 1.26 9.11 10.25
N LEU A 55 0.58 10.20 10.59
CA LEU A 55 -0.51 10.80 9.82
C LEU A 55 -0.20 12.27 9.58
N LEU A 56 -0.09 12.67 8.32
CA LEU A 56 -0.02 14.08 7.94
C LEU A 56 -1.44 14.60 7.71
N ILE A 57 -1.77 15.75 8.31
CA ILE A 57 -3.07 16.40 8.14
C ILE A 57 -2.84 17.78 7.54
N ASN A 58 -3.35 17.99 6.34
CA ASN A 58 -3.38 19.29 5.69
C ASN A 58 -4.65 20.03 6.12
N TYR A 59 -4.52 21.33 6.46
CA TYR A 59 -5.64 22.16 6.89
C TYR A 59 -5.53 23.58 6.35
N ASP A 60 -6.65 24.28 6.26
CA ASP A 60 -6.68 25.71 5.91
C ASP A 60 -6.53 26.54 7.19
N PRO A 61 -5.39 27.25 7.39
CA PRO A 61 -5.14 28.05 8.60
C PRO A 61 -6.05 29.28 8.73
N ARG A 62 -6.78 29.64 7.66
CA ARG A 62 -7.79 30.71 7.69
C ARG A 62 -9.09 30.23 8.33
N MET A 63 -9.37 28.91 8.27
CA MET A 63 -10.58 28.28 8.84
C MET A 63 -10.32 27.75 10.25
N VAL A 64 -9.18 27.10 10.48
CA VAL A 64 -8.80 26.57 11.79
C VAL A 64 -7.32 26.82 12.05
N ASN A 65 -6.97 27.41 13.19
CA ASN A 65 -5.57 27.59 13.55
C ASN A 65 -4.97 26.32 14.20
N TYR A 66 -3.64 26.20 14.11
CA TYR A 66 -2.87 25.07 14.64
C TYR A 66 -3.24 24.69 16.09
N LYS A 67 -3.30 25.70 17.00
CA LYS A 67 -3.56 25.47 18.42
C LYS A 67 -4.95 24.88 18.67
N THR A 68 -5.95 25.34 17.94
CA THR A 68 -7.34 24.84 18.04
C THR A 68 -7.44 23.44 17.48
N LEU A 69 -6.86 23.20 16.30
CA LEU A 69 -6.84 21.89 15.66
C LEU A 69 -6.12 20.87 16.54
N THR A 70 -4.90 21.18 17.00
CA THR A 70 -4.11 20.28 17.87
C THR A 70 -4.88 19.90 19.15
N LYS A 71 -5.52 20.86 19.82
CA LYS A 71 -6.34 20.56 21.02
C LYS A 71 -7.51 19.61 20.70
N ARG A 72 -8.14 19.77 19.55
CA ARG A 72 -9.24 18.90 19.10
C ARG A 72 -8.74 17.49 18.82
N LEU A 73 -7.63 17.36 18.09
CA LEU A 73 -6.99 16.09 17.78
C LEU A 73 -6.52 15.35 19.04
N GLN A 74 -5.90 16.07 20.01
CA GLN A 74 -5.50 15.48 21.29
C GLN A 74 -6.68 14.93 22.09
N LYS A 75 -7.86 15.55 22.00
CA LYS A 75 -9.07 15.00 22.64
C LYS A 75 -9.55 13.73 21.95
N LEU A 76 -9.53 13.72 20.61
CA LEU A 76 -9.94 12.56 19.82
C LEU A 76 -8.98 11.37 19.99
N LEU A 77 -7.67 11.62 20.10
CA LEU A 77 -6.66 10.58 20.36
C LEU A 77 -6.81 9.90 21.73
N LYS A 78 -7.51 10.54 22.68
CA LYS A 78 -7.81 9.97 24.00
C LYS A 78 -9.09 9.14 24.04
N LEU A 79 -9.90 9.22 23.01
CA LEU A 79 -11.05 8.34 22.89
C LEU A 79 -10.53 6.94 22.60
N ASP A 80 -11.01 5.99 23.40
CA ASP A 80 -10.83 4.57 23.08
C ASP A 80 -11.63 4.32 21.79
N VAL A 81 -10.94 4.44 20.67
CA VAL A 81 -11.54 4.05 19.39
C VAL A 81 -11.54 2.54 19.45
N ASN A 82 -12.66 1.98 19.96
CA ASN A 82 -12.89 0.56 19.76
C ASN A 82 -12.69 0.31 18.28
N GLU A 83 -11.74 -0.55 17.98
CA GLU A 83 -11.57 -1.20 16.71
C GLU A 83 -12.85 -2.02 16.43
N GLU A 84 -13.97 -1.35 16.13
CA GLU A 84 -14.90 -1.92 15.19
C GLU A 84 -14.13 -1.89 13.87
N ALA A 85 -13.26 -2.88 13.73
CA ALA A 85 -12.53 -3.15 12.53
C ALA A 85 -13.57 -3.21 11.43
N SER A 86 -13.63 -2.16 10.61
CA SER A 86 -14.33 -2.31 9.34
C SER A 86 -13.65 -3.50 8.70
N ALA A 87 -14.42 -4.54 8.40
CA ALA A 87 -13.88 -5.80 7.90
C ALA A 87 -12.93 -5.48 6.75
N SER A 88 -11.65 -5.76 6.95
CA SER A 88 -10.63 -5.48 5.94
C SER A 88 -10.88 -6.35 4.72
N ARG A 89 -10.68 -5.79 3.54
CA ARG A 89 -10.83 -6.51 2.26
C ARG A 89 -9.50 -7.15 1.88
N VAL A 90 -9.54 -8.36 1.31
CA VAL A 90 -8.40 -9.03 0.70
C VAL A 90 -8.64 -9.11 -0.80
N PHE A 91 -7.82 -8.45 -1.58
CA PHE A 91 -7.87 -8.44 -3.03
C PHE A 91 -6.95 -9.53 -3.59
N GLU A 92 -7.49 -10.47 -4.36
CA GLU A 92 -6.68 -11.42 -5.11
C GLU A 92 -6.15 -10.77 -6.38
N ILE A 93 -4.84 -10.65 -6.48
CA ILE A 93 -4.17 -10.04 -7.61
C ILE A 93 -3.43 -11.12 -8.39
N PRO A 94 -3.89 -11.48 -9.61
CA PRO A 94 -3.23 -12.44 -10.47
C PRO A 94 -1.89 -11.88 -10.95
N VAL A 95 -0.83 -12.68 -10.87
CA VAL A 95 0.54 -12.32 -11.26
C VAL A 95 1.17 -13.42 -12.09
N CYS A 96 1.63 -13.07 -13.28
CA CYS A 96 2.52 -13.90 -14.05
C CYS A 96 3.96 -13.64 -13.62
N TYR A 97 4.64 -14.68 -13.10
CA TYR A 97 5.97 -14.56 -12.52
C TYR A 97 7.06 -14.99 -13.51
N GLY A 98 8.24 -14.40 -13.38
CA GLY A 98 9.45 -14.80 -14.10
C GLY A 98 9.44 -14.45 -15.59
N GLY A 99 10.43 -14.95 -16.31
CA GLY A 99 10.59 -14.71 -17.74
C GLY A 99 10.56 -13.21 -18.09
N GLU A 100 9.83 -12.87 -19.14
CA GLU A 100 9.64 -11.46 -19.54
C GLU A 100 8.76 -10.67 -18.58
N TYR A 101 7.90 -11.32 -17.79
CA TYR A 101 7.01 -10.71 -16.80
C TYR A 101 7.72 -10.32 -15.52
N GLY A 102 8.78 -11.07 -15.14
CA GLY A 102 9.56 -10.85 -13.91
C GLY A 102 11.06 -10.99 -14.14
N PRO A 103 11.70 -10.06 -14.89
CA PRO A 103 13.07 -10.20 -15.38
C PRO A 103 14.13 -10.27 -14.28
N ASP A 104 13.80 -9.99 -13.02
CA ASP A 104 14.74 -10.00 -11.90
C ASP A 104 14.50 -11.16 -10.91
N ILE A 105 13.57 -12.06 -11.19
CA ILE A 105 13.25 -13.16 -10.26
C ILE A 105 14.48 -14.05 -10.00
N GLU A 106 15.30 -14.29 -11.03
CA GLU A 106 16.56 -15.01 -10.90
C GLU A 106 17.53 -14.33 -9.92
N ASN A 107 17.60 -12.98 -9.95
CA ASN A 107 18.41 -12.21 -9.01
C ASN A 107 17.93 -12.37 -7.58
N ILE A 108 16.61 -12.35 -7.38
CA ILE A 108 15.98 -12.55 -6.05
C ILE A 108 16.28 -13.97 -5.56
N ALA A 109 16.06 -14.97 -6.39
CA ALA A 109 16.33 -16.37 -6.08
C ALA A 109 17.81 -16.60 -5.71
N LYS A 110 18.73 -16.05 -6.49
CA LYS A 110 20.17 -16.14 -6.22
C LYS A 110 20.57 -15.43 -4.94
N ASN A 111 20.01 -14.26 -4.67
CA ASN A 111 20.27 -13.51 -3.42
C ASN A 111 19.78 -14.27 -2.18
N ALA A 112 18.65 -14.96 -2.32
CA ALA A 112 18.02 -15.74 -1.27
C ALA A 112 18.61 -17.17 -1.11
N GLY A 113 19.36 -17.67 -2.09
CA GLY A 113 19.79 -19.08 -2.17
C GLY A 113 18.63 -20.05 -2.36
N LEU A 114 17.62 -19.64 -3.11
CA LEU A 114 16.38 -20.37 -3.40
C LEU A 114 16.22 -20.60 -4.90
N THR A 115 15.27 -21.47 -5.28
CA THR A 115 14.79 -21.54 -6.66
C THR A 115 13.74 -20.45 -6.95
N GLU A 116 13.45 -20.18 -8.21
CA GLU A 116 12.41 -19.22 -8.60
C GLU A 116 11.03 -19.67 -8.10
N GLU A 117 10.73 -20.98 -8.16
CA GLU A 117 9.49 -21.55 -7.68
C GLU A 117 9.32 -21.36 -6.16
N GLU A 118 10.42 -21.49 -5.40
CA GLU A 118 10.40 -21.23 -3.95
C GLU A 118 10.17 -19.74 -3.67
N VAL A 119 10.76 -18.83 -4.44
CA VAL A 119 10.50 -17.38 -4.34
C VAL A 119 9.02 -17.09 -4.61
N ILE A 120 8.45 -17.63 -5.69
CA ILE A 120 7.04 -17.47 -6.05
C ILE A 120 6.14 -17.97 -4.91
N LYS A 121 6.41 -19.18 -4.43
CA LYS A 121 5.65 -19.80 -3.34
C LYS A 121 5.69 -18.96 -2.06
N ILE A 122 6.85 -18.42 -1.69
CA ILE A 122 6.99 -17.57 -0.51
C ILE A 122 6.25 -16.25 -0.73
N HIS A 123 6.44 -15.60 -1.88
CA HIS A 123 5.79 -14.32 -2.18
C HIS A 123 4.27 -14.42 -2.23
N SER A 124 3.71 -15.52 -2.73
CA SER A 124 2.26 -15.73 -2.86
C SER A 124 1.60 -16.40 -1.63
N SER A 125 2.37 -16.71 -0.58
CA SER A 125 1.88 -17.55 0.54
C SER A 125 1.02 -16.82 1.57
N LYS A 126 0.93 -15.48 1.50
CA LYS A 126 0.27 -14.68 2.54
C LYS A 126 -0.46 -13.45 1.98
N ASP A 127 -1.29 -12.87 2.83
CA ASP A 127 -1.93 -11.58 2.59
C ASP A 127 -1.02 -10.45 3.08
N TYR A 128 -0.78 -9.47 2.21
CA TYR A 128 0.04 -8.31 2.52
C TYR A 128 -0.83 -7.12 2.88
N LEU A 129 -0.66 -6.58 4.08
CA LEU A 129 -1.35 -5.36 4.52
C LEU A 129 -0.86 -4.15 3.71
N ILE A 130 -1.79 -3.35 3.21
CA ILE A 130 -1.52 -2.04 2.63
C ILE A 130 -1.40 -1.02 3.76
N TYR A 131 -0.19 -0.64 4.11
CA TYR A 131 0.04 0.36 5.15
C TYR A 131 -0.33 1.76 4.70
N MET A 132 -0.03 2.09 3.46
CA MET A 132 -0.30 3.39 2.87
C MET A 132 -0.30 3.31 1.35
N LEU A 133 -0.88 4.34 0.74
CA LEU A 133 -0.81 4.58 -0.70
C LEU A 133 -0.04 5.89 -0.94
N GLY A 134 0.78 5.96 -1.99
CA GLY A 134 1.54 7.17 -2.27
C GLY A 134 2.64 6.95 -3.31
N PHE A 135 3.55 7.90 -3.48
CA PHE A 135 4.54 7.97 -4.54
C PHE A 135 3.90 8.16 -5.93
N LEU A 136 3.05 7.25 -6.36
CA LEU A 136 2.19 7.35 -7.54
C LEU A 136 0.76 7.05 -7.12
N PRO A 137 -0.27 7.59 -7.83
CA PRO A 137 -1.66 7.20 -7.58
C PRO A 137 -1.83 5.69 -7.67
N GLY A 138 -2.35 5.06 -6.61
CA GLY A 138 -2.54 3.60 -6.57
C GLY A 138 -1.31 2.75 -6.27
N PHE A 139 -0.13 3.34 -6.03
CA PHE A 139 1.03 2.60 -5.55
C PHE A 139 0.82 2.18 -4.09
N SER A 140 0.80 0.89 -3.84
CA SER A 140 0.57 0.30 -2.51
C SER A 140 1.89 -0.07 -1.84
N TYR A 141 2.11 0.47 -0.63
CA TYR A 141 3.22 0.07 0.23
C TYR A 141 2.78 -1.09 1.11
N LEU A 142 3.31 -2.27 0.81
CA LEU A 142 2.94 -3.52 1.45
C LEU A 142 3.97 -3.91 2.51
N GLY A 143 3.49 -4.33 3.66
CA GLY A 143 4.31 -4.86 4.74
C GLY A 143 4.23 -6.37 4.88
N GLY A 144 5.18 -6.94 5.61
CA GLY A 144 5.19 -8.36 5.94
C GLY A 144 5.84 -9.26 4.87
N LEU A 145 6.67 -8.71 3.97
CA LEU A 145 7.49 -9.54 3.09
C LEU A 145 8.35 -10.49 3.93
N ASP A 146 8.46 -11.74 3.49
CA ASP A 146 9.28 -12.74 4.15
C ASP A 146 10.77 -12.37 4.02
N GLU A 147 11.49 -12.40 5.15
CA GLU A 147 12.90 -11.99 5.20
C GLU A 147 13.80 -12.79 4.26
N ARG A 148 13.44 -14.04 3.97
CA ARG A 148 14.20 -14.91 3.06
C ARG A 148 14.32 -14.37 1.65
N ILE A 149 13.34 -13.57 1.20
CA ILE A 149 13.32 -12.99 -0.15
C ILE A 149 13.57 -11.47 -0.16
N HIS A 150 14.00 -10.88 0.96
CA HIS A 150 14.46 -9.49 0.99
C HIS A 150 15.60 -9.31 0.00
N THR A 151 15.46 -8.37 -0.93
CA THR A 151 16.48 -8.14 -1.95
C THR A 151 16.71 -6.65 -2.14
N PRO A 152 17.97 -6.18 -2.11
CA PRO A 152 18.30 -4.78 -2.32
C PRO A 152 17.79 -4.27 -3.67
N ARG A 153 17.49 -2.97 -3.73
CA ARG A 153 17.17 -2.30 -4.98
C ARG A 153 18.32 -2.40 -5.96
N LEU A 154 18.02 -2.29 -7.23
CA LEU A 154 19.05 -2.18 -8.29
C LEU A 154 19.97 -1.00 -8.01
N ALA A 155 21.28 -1.18 -8.21
CA ALA A 155 22.27 -0.10 -8.08
C ALA A 155 22.00 1.03 -9.08
N ASN A 156 21.54 0.68 -10.28
CA ASN A 156 21.14 1.64 -11.32
C ASN A 156 19.61 1.46 -11.57
N PRO A 157 18.77 2.40 -11.11
CA PRO A 157 17.34 2.35 -11.35
C PRO A 157 17.01 2.33 -12.85
N ARG A 158 15.95 1.61 -13.22
CA ARG A 158 15.40 1.65 -14.58
C ARG A 158 14.75 3.01 -14.86
N ILE A 159 14.91 3.49 -16.08
CA ILE A 159 14.24 4.72 -16.56
C ILE A 159 12.74 4.47 -16.67
N ARG A 160 12.33 3.22 -17.01
CA ARG A 160 10.93 2.82 -17.16
C ARG A 160 10.72 1.42 -16.59
N ILE A 161 9.75 1.32 -15.70
CA ILE A 161 9.13 0.10 -15.21
C ILE A 161 7.70 0.12 -15.73
N PRO A 162 7.22 -0.94 -16.40
CA PRO A 162 5.84 -1.00 -16.91
C PRO A 162 4.80 -0.98 -15.78
N ALA A 163 3.65 -0.39 -16.05
CA ALA A 163 2.47 -0.50 -15.18
C ALA A 163 2.10 -1.98 -14.96
N GLY A 164 1.66 -2.33 -13.77
CA GLY A 164 1.39 -3.72 -13.37
C GLY A 164 2.61 -4.50 -12.87
N SER A 165 3.82 -3.95 -12.97
CA SER A 165 5.02 -4.64 -12.47
C SER A 165 4.93 -4.87 -10.97
N VAL A 166 5.15 -6.12 -10.55
CA VAL A 166 5.26 -6.53 -9.14
C VAL A 166 6.73 -6.67 -8.79
N GLY A 167 7.16 -6.03 -7.70
CA GLY A 167 8.58 -5.97 -7.38
C GLY A 167 8.89 -6.03 -5.90
N ILE A 168 10.18 -6.27 -5.60
CA ILE A 168 10.78 -6.23 -4.26
C ILE A 168 11.82 -5.13 -4.20
N GLY A 169 11.77 -4.33 -3.15
CA GLY A 169 12.76 -3.29 -2.87
C GLY A 169 13.15 -3.26 -1.39
N GLY A 170 14.25 -3.92 -1.04
CA GLY A 170 14.63 -4.15 0.36
C GLY A 170 13.69 -5.14 1.03
N SER A 171 13.03 -4.70 2.08
CA SER A 171 12.04 -5.49 2.86
C SER A 171 10.59 -5.25 2.41
N GLN A 172 10.38 -4.59 1.27
CA GLN A 172 9.07 -4.22 0.78
C GLN A 172 8.73 -4.93 -0.53
N THR A 173 7.45 -5.21 -0.75
CA THR A 173 6.89 -5.60 -2.05
C THR A 173 5.78 -4.63 -2.44
N GLY A 174 5.37 -4.61 -3.70
CA GLY A 174 4.32 -3.72 -4.18
C GLY A 174 4.10 -3.84 -5.68
N ILE A 175 3.12 -3.07 -6.16
CA ILE A 175 2.70 -3.04 -7.56
C ILE A 175 2.90 -1.62 -8.10
N TYR A 176 3.55 -1.50 -9.24
CA TYR A 176 3.65 -0.23 -9.96
C TYR A 176 2.34 0.05 -10.71
N PRO A 177 1.58 1.08 -10.34
CA PRO A 177 0.27 1.35 -10.95
C PRO A 177 0.37 1.98 -12.35
N LEU A 178 1.50 2.65 -12.62
CA LEU A 178 1.78 3.40 -13.83
C LEU A 178 3.22 3.17 -14.27
N ASP A 179 3.47 3.40 -15.54
CA ASP A 179 4.85 3.47 -16.06
C ASP A 179 5.63 4.52 -15.29
N SER A 180 6.75 4.13 -14.71
CA SER A 180 7.56 5.04 -13.91
C SER A 180 9.01 4.58 -13.82
N PRO A 181 9.97 5.46 -13.52
CA PRO A 181 11.31 5.04 -13.15
C PRO A 181 11.29 4.32 -11.79
N GLY A 182 12.23 3.38 -11.59
CA GLY A 182 12.34 2.67 -10.31
C GLY A 182 13.49 1.69 -10.25
N GLY A 183 13.87 1.33 -9.03
CA GLY A 183 15.01 0.43 -8.78
C GLY A 183 14.64 -0.88 -8.09
N TRP A 184 13.35 -1.24 -8.04
CA TRP A 184 12.95 -2.51 -7.44
C TRP A 184 13.27 -3.67 -8.37
N GLN A 185 13.51 -4.83 -7.79
CA GLN A 185 13.68 -6.09 -8.50
C GLN A 185 12.31 -6.61 -8.92
N LEU A 186 12.07 -6.73 -10.22
CA LEU A 186 10.78 -7.13 -10.77
C LEU A 186 10.67 -8.66 -10.81
N LEU A 187 9.67 -9.20 -10.13
CA LEU A 187 9.46 -10.65 -10.04
C LEU A 187 8.24 -11.14 -10.83
N GLY A 188 7.36 -10.23 -11.24
CA GLY A 188 6.17 -10.57 -12.01
C GLY A 188 5.44 -9.36 -12.54
N LEU A 189 4.36 -9.62 -13.27
CA LEU A 189 3.48 -8.62 -13.85
C LEU A 189 2.03 -9.02 -13.61
N THR A 190 1.20 -8.07 -13.18
CA THR A 190 -0.26 -8.23 -13.11
C THR A 190 -0.94 -7.49 -14.24
N PRO A 191 -2.00 -8.05 -14.84
CA PRO A 191 -2.81 -7.34 -15.82
C PRO A 191 -3.81 -6.38 -15.16
N VAL A 192 -3.99 -6.45 -13.82
CA VAL A 192 -4.97 -5.65 -13.10
C VAL A 192 -4.50 -4.21 -12.97
N LYS A 193 -5.33 -3.27 -13.39
CA LYS A 193 -5.09 -1.84 -13.19
C LYS A 193 -5.40 -1.45 -11.74
N THR A 194 -4.38 -1.23 -10.93
CA THR A 194 -4.54 -0.76 -9.53
C THR A 194 -4.91 0.73 -9.47
N TYR A 195 -4.63 1.47 -10.54
CA TYR A 195 -5.09 2.83 -10.79
C TYR A 195 -5.71 2.94 -12.19
N ASP A 196 -6.91 3.50 -12.26
CA ASP A 196 -7.60 3.81 -13.51
C ASP A 196 -8.41 5.10 -13.32
N PRO A 197 -8.02 6.20 -13.98
CA PRO A 197 -8.66 7.50 -13.81
C PRO A 197 -10.10 7.54 -14.35
N GLU A 198 -10.50 6.56 -15.15
CA GLU A 198 -11.86 6.47 -15.72
C GLU A 198 -12.86 5.75 -14.79
N ARG A 199 -12.36 5.09 -13.73
CA ARG A 199 -13.24 4.46 -12.73
C ARG A 199 -13.81 5.52 -11.79
N GLU A 200 -15.02 5.26 -11.28
CA GLU A 200 -15.65 6.07 -10.22
C GLU A 200 -14.73 6.22 -9.01
N ASN A 201 -14.09 5.11 -8.58
CA ASN A 201 -13.02 5.08 -7.61
C ASN A 201 -11.71 4.78 -8.34
N PRO A 202 -10.90 5.79 -8.70
CA PRO A 202 -9.70 5.60 -9.51
C PRO A 202 -8.68 4.64 -8.93
N ILE A 203 -8.54 4.59 -7.61
CA ILE A 203 -7.63 3.69 -6.90
C ILE A 203 -8.42 2.46 -6.44
N LEU A 204 -7.90 1.27 -6.74
CA LEU A 204 -8.56 0.00 -6.44
C LEU A 204 -8.61 -0.31 -4.94
N PHE A 205 -7.59 0.11 -4.20
CA PHE A 205 -7.37 -0.23 -2.80
C PHE A 205 -7.50 0.98 -1.89
N GLU A 206 -7.65 0.70 -0.59
CA GLU A 206 -7.50 1.67 0.49
C GLU A 206 -6.42 1.21 1.48
N ALA A 207 -5.85 2.13 2.26
CA ALA A 207 -4.99 1.76 3.38
C ALA A 207 -5.80 0.95 4.40
N GLY A 208 -5.23 -0.16 4.88
CA GLY A 208 -5.91 -1.13 5.72
C GLY A 208 -6.50 -2.33 4.96
N ASP A 209 -6.60 -2.28 3.63
CA ASP A 209 -6.88 -3.46 2.81
C ASP A 209 -5.66 -4.39 2.72
N TYR A 210 -5.88 -5.57 2.18
CA TYR A 210 -4.84 -6.58 1.95
C TYR A 210 -4.76 -6.98 0.48
N ILE A 211 -3.57 -7.33 0.04
CA ILE A 211 -3.31 -7.93 -1.28
C ILE A 211 -2.85 -9.37 -1.08
N ARG A 212 -3.47 -10.30 -1.81
CA ARG A 212 -3.00 -11.67 -2.00
C ARG A 212 -2.54 -11.83 -3.44
N PHE A 213 -1.27 -12.11 -3.65
CA PHE A 213 -0.76 -12.42 -4.98
C PHE A 213 -1.10 -13.85 -5.35
N VAL A 214 -1.71 -14.05 -6.53
CA VAL A 214 -2.10 -15.35 -7.04
C VAL A 214 -1.29 -15.65 -8.29
N PRO A 215 -0.38 -16.65 -8.25
CA PRO A 215 0.38 -17.03 -9.44
C PRO A 215 -0.54 -17.55 -10.54
N VAL A 216 -0.37 -17.03 -11.75
CA VAL A 216 -1.12 -17.45 -12.94
C VAL A 216 -0.16 -17.81 -14.09
N SER A 217 -0.62 -18.66 -15.00
CA SER A 217 0.09 -18.95 -16.24
C SER A 217 0.06 -17.75 -17.19
N GLU A 218 0.95 -17.76 -18.19
CA GLU A 218 0.94 -16.74 -19.26
C GLU A 218 -0.39 -16.73 -20.02
N GLU A 219 -0.95 -17.90 -20.31
CA GLU A 219 -2.25 -18.01 -21.00
C GLU A 219 -3.36 -17.34 -20.17
N GLU A 220 -3.39 -17.58 -18.87
CA GLU A 220 -4.38 -16.98 -17.97
C GLU A 220 -4.15 -15.47 -17.79
N TYR A 221 -2.88 -15.05 -17.72
CA TYR A 221 -2.53 -13.62 -17.70
C TYR A 221 -3.09 -12.90 -18.93
N LEU A 222 -2.87 -13.44 -20.13
CA LEU A 222 -3.34 -12.84 -21.39
C LEU A 222 -4.87 -12.77 -21.45
N LYS A 223 -5.56 -13.83 -20.99
CA LYS A 223 -7.02 -13.86 -20.90
C LYS A 223 -7.55 -12.81 -19.92
N ILE A 224 -6.96 -12.69 -18.74
CA ILE A 224 -7.36 -11.66 -17.75
C ILE A 224 -7.07 -10.27 -18.31
N LYS A 225 -5.93 -10.08 -18.99
CA LYS A 225 -5.58 -8.81 -19.63
C LYS A 225 -6.63 -8.36 -20.62
N GLU A 226 -7.11 -9.25 -21.48
CA GLU A 226 -8.20 -8.96 -22.41
C GLU A 226 -9.48 -8.54 -21.68
N GLN A 227 -9.83 -9.22 -20.59
CA GLN A 227 -10.99 -8.88 -19.77
C GLN A 227 -10.84 -7.49 -19.13
N VAL A 228 -9.64 -7.15 -18.63
CA VAL A 228 -9.34 -5.83 -18.05
C VAL A 228 -9.43 -4.72 -19.10
N GLU A 229 -8.90 -4.97 -20.31
CA GLU A 229 -8.97 -4.02 -21.44
C GLU A 229 -10.40 -3.80 -21.92
N ASN A 230 -11.25 -4.84 -21.89
CA ASN A 230 -12.66 -4.79 -22.25
C ASN A 230 -13.58 -4.30 -21.10
N GLY A 231 -13.03 -4.03 -19.91
CA GLY A 231 -13.80 -3.59 -18.75
C GLY A 231 -14.73 -4.65 -18.14
N THR A 232 -14.46 -5.94 -18.39
CA THR A 232 -15.28 -7.07 -17.92
C THR A 232 -14.61 -7.85 -16.78
N TYR A 233 -13.40 -7.50 -16.40
CA TYR A 233 -12.71 -8.14 -15.28
C TYR A 233 -13.21 -7.60 -13.94
N GLU A 234 -13.60 -8.52 -13.07
CA GLU A 234 -13.94 -8.22 -11.67
C GLU A 234 -12.89 -8.84 -10.75
N CYS A 235 -12.28 -8.01 -9.92
CA CYS A 235 -11.30 -8.47 -8.94
C CYS A 235 -11.99 -9.32 -7.87
N ILE A 236 -11.41 -10.47 -7.53
CA ILE A 236 -11.92 -11.31 -6.43
C ILE A 236 -11.55 -10.62 -5.12
N ILE A 237 -12.57 -10.39 -4.29
CA ILE A 237 -12.42 -9.70 -3.00
C ILE A 237 -13.02 -10.59 -1.91
N HIS A 238 -12.23 -10.85 -0.88
CA HIS A 238 -12.66 -11.57 0.33
C HIS A 238 -12.75 -10.61 1.51
N THR A 239 -13.62 -10.92 2.45
CA THR A 239 -13.62 -10.26 3.76
C THR A 239 -12.60 -10.96 4.65
N LYS A 240 -11.66 -10.21 5.22
CA LYS A 240 -10.73 -10.75 6.21
C LYS A 240 -11.43 -10.76 7.56
N GLU A 241 -11.65 -11.96 8.11
CA GLU A 241 -12.05 -12.10 9.52
C GLU A 241 -10.84 -11.73 10.40
N VAL A 242 -11.08 -10.86 11.37
CA VAL A 242 -10.07 -10.37 12.34
C VAL A 242 -9.98 -11.37 13.50
#